data_4701e450b399e9b4882228fe4c51bd14
#
_entry.id   4701e450b399e9b4882228fe4c51bd14
#
_cell.length_a   1.000
_cell.length_b   1.000
_cell.length_c   1.000
_cell.angle_alpha   90.00
_cell.angle_beta   90.00
_cell.angle_gamma   90.00
#
_symmetry.space_group_name_H-M   'P 1'
#
loop_
_entity.id
_entity.type
_entity.pdbx_description
1 polymer ?
#
loop_
_entity_poly.entity_id
_entity_poly.type
_entity_poly.pdbx_seq_one_letter_code
_entity_poly.pdbx_strand_id
1 'polypeptide(L)'
;MPSRPETHSPRRLPSRWSTAIVHTADKDDAQHQISAVFSPHTLEVVGPGCDLDVAMRARHTDSLTVADIRHGTEVIVRPGRLHSYYEINVPLRGYTLSRCGREEIESAPDRAAVLTPTEESSMRWSGDCVQLAVKVSRAVVDRTVESALGYPPEEAVHFSVGFDISNRPGRNWVRAVLLLRDAIDSDAPDLILRPLEELVVGQLLTAQPSNFSGRLTGDPRPVRPRRLSRVLDLIDADPATPHTVAGLASIAGTSVRSLQASFSEHLGLTPMQYLRRVRLARAHQDLLAATPGDGQSVAGIAYRWGFGHVPRFAAAYREHYGQPPSQTLRS
;
A
#
# COMPACT_ATOMS: atom_id res chain seq x y z
N MET A 1 30.23 44.65 -30.66
CA MET A 1 29.47 44.37 -29.42
C MET A 1 29.18 42.89 -29.39
N PRO A 2 29.74 42.09 -28.47
CA PRO A 2 29.45 40.67 -28.39
C PRO A 2 28.13 40.42 -27.64
N SER A 3 27.26 39.57 -28.23
CA SER A 3 25.99 39.14 -27.71
C SER A 3 26.16 38.37 -26.40
N ARG A 4 25.38 38.72 -25.38
CA ARG A 4 25.31 38.00 -24.11
C ARG A 4 24.74 36.60 -24.33
N PRO A 5 25.28 35.55 -23.68
CA PRO A 5 24.67 34.25 -23.71
C PRO A 5 23.35 34.24 -22.91
N GLU A 6 22.30 33.75 -23.54
CA GLU A 6 21.02 33.46 -22.88
C GLU A 6 21.22 32.39 -21.79
N THR A 7 20.98 32.76 -20.56
CA THR A 7 20.94 31.85 -19.42
C THR A 7 19.72 30.92 -19.57
N HIS A 8 19.95 29.70 -20.02
CA HIS A 8 18.96 28.64 -19.95
C HIS A 8 18.62 28.36 -18.47
N SER A 9 17.44 28.81 -18.02
CA SER A 9 16.86 28.35 -16.78
C SER A 9 16.62 26.85 -16.90
N PRO A 10 17.09 26.01 -15.96
CA PRO A 10 16.80 24.58 -15.99
C PRO A 10 15.28 24.38 -15.91
N ARG A 11 14.70 23.68 -16.89
CA ARG A 11 13.32 23.23 -16.84
C ARG A 11 13.15 22.40 -15.56
N ARG A 12 12.44 22.93 -14.57
CA ARG A 12 12.01 22.16 -13.40
C ARG A 12 11.17 20.98 -13.92
N LEU A 13 11.62 19.77 -13.66
CA LEU A 13 10.79 18.58 -13.82
C LEU A 13 9.55 18.77 -12.94
N PRO A 14 8.36 18.32 -13.38
CA PRO A 14 7.16 18.42 -12.54
C PRO A 14 7.45 17.71 -11.20
N SER A 15 7.21 18.43 -10.10
CA SER A 15 7.37 17.86 -8.76
C SER A 15 6.38 16.69 -8.61
N ARG A 16 6.84 15.55 -8.12
CA ARG A 16 6.03 14.36 -7.84
C ARG A 16 5.21 14.48 -6.54
N TRP A 17 5.23 15.63 -5.94
CA TRP A 17 4.46 15.91 -4.74
C TRP A 17 3.58 17.15 -4.94
N SER A 18 2.49 17.19 -4.19
CA SER A 18 1.56 18.32 -4.17
C SER A 18 1.08 18.58 -2.74
N THR A 19 0.58 19.79 -2.50
CA THR A 19 0.00 20.17 -1.21
C THR A 19 -1.44 20.58 -1.42
N ALA A 20 -2.36 20.06 -0.57
CA ALA A 20 -3.72 20.51 -0.45
C ALA A 20 -3.90 21.21 0.90
N ILE A 21 -4.54 22.38 0.89
CA ILE A 21 -4.84 23.17 2.08
C ILE A 21 -6.34 23.36 2.15
N VAL A 22 -6.93 23.01 3.28
CA VAL A 22 -8.35 23.22 3.59
C VAL A 22 -8.46 24.10 4.84
N HIS A 23 -9.33 25.10 4.77
CA HIS A 23 -9.73 25.87 5.94
C HIS A 23 -11.18 26.30 5.74
N THR A 24 -12.11 25.74 6.50
CA THR A 24 -13.53 25.98 6.34
C THR A 24 -14.29 25.69 7.64
N ALA A 25 -15.38 26.46 7.85
CA ALA A 25 -16.37 26.23 8.89
C ALA A 25 -17.65 25.54 8.35
N ASP A 26 -17.75 25.36 7.03
CA ASP A 26 -18.89 24.70 6.40
C ASP A 26 -18.66 23.18 6.38
N LYS A 27 -19.66 22.43 6.87
CA LYS A 27 -19.57 20.97 6.99
C LYS A 27 -19.48 20.27 5.63
N ASP A 28 -20.31 20.70 4.67
CA ASP A 28 -20.41 20.03 3.37
C ASP A 28 -19.16 20.34 2.53
N ASP A 29 -18.63 21.56 2.64
CA ASP A 29 -17.37 21.94 2.02
C ASP A 29 -16.19 21.18 2.65
N ALA A 30 -16.13 21.07 4.00
CA ALA A 30 -15.13 20.25 4.70
C ALA A 30 -15.16 18.79 4.23
N GLN A 31 -16.35 18.18 4.21
CA GLN A 31 -16.53 16.81 3.76
C GLN A 31 -16.08 16.64 2.30
N HIS A 32 -16.44 17.57 1.43
CA HIS A 32 -16.05 17.52 0.01
C HIS A 32 -14.53 17.61 -0.18
N GLN A 33 -13.88 18.60 0.43
CA GLN A 33 -12.45 18.84 0.29
C GLN A 33 -11.60 17.73 0.92
N ILE A 34 -11.97 17.22 2.10
CA ILE A 34 -11.28 16.11 2.75
C ILE A 34 -11.47 14.80 1.96
N SER A 35 -12.68 14.57 1.39
CA SER A 35 -12.94 13.41 0.52
C SER A 35 -12.06 13.38 -0.72
N ALA A 36 -11.69 14.54 -1.28
CA ALA A 36 -10.78 14.63 -2.41
C ALA A 36 -9.36 14.18 -2.07
N VAL A 37 -8.95 14.29 -0.80
CA VAL A 37 -7.61 13.89 -0.31
C VAL A 37 -7.58 12.43 0.11
N PHE A 38 -8.58 11.97 0.85
CA PHE A 38 -8.62 10.62 1.43
C PHE A 38 -9.56 9.71 0.61
N SER A 39 -10.82 9.66 0.99
CA SER A 39 -11.88 8.93 0.30
C SER A 39 -13.23 9.55 0.63
N PRO A 40 -14.28 9.29 -0.15
CA PRO A 40 -15.64 9.67 0.22
C PRO A 40 -15.98 9.17 1.62
N HIS A 41 -16.52 10.06 2.46
CA HIS A 41 -16.91 9.77 3.84
C HIS A 41 -18.09 10.62 4.26
N THR A 42 -18.75 10.26 5.36
CA THR A 42 -19.71 11.15 6.01
C THR A 42 -19.06 11.84 7.19
N LEU A 43 -19.34 13.13 7.34
CA LEU A 43 -18.91 13.96 8.47
C LEU A 43 -20.16 14.37 9.28
N GLU A 44 -20.17 14.05 10.56
CA GLU A 44 -21.24 14.39 11.49
C GLU A 44 -20.65 15.19 12.64
N VAL A 45 -21.20 16.38 12.91
CA VAL A 45 -20.83 17.20 14.08
C VAL A 45 -21.63 16.73 15.29
N VAL A 46 -20.97 16.52 16.41
CA VAL A 46 -21.59 16.01 17.64
C VAL A 46 -22.00 17.17 18.52
N GLY A 47 -23.29 17.24 18.87
CA GLY A 47 -23.87 18.25 19.75
C GLY A 47 -24.42 19.51 19.04
N PRO A 48 -25.40 20.18 19.64
CA PRO A 48 -25.98 21.41 19.11
C PRO A 48 -25.04 22.62 19.39
N GLY A 49 -24.94 23.53 18.42
CA GLY A 49 -24.23 24.80 18.55
C GLY A 49 -22.70 24.67 18.56
N CYS A 50 -22.14 23.55 18.06
CA CYS A 50 -20.71 23.40 17.95
C CYS A 50 -20.21 24.00 16.63
N ASP A 51 -19.36 25.01 16.71
CA ASP A 51 -18.77 25.65 15.53
C ASP A 51 -17.65 24.75 14.97
N LEU A 52 -17.83 24.32 13.73
CA LEU A 52 -16.82 23.61 12.98
C LEU A 52 -15.71 24.58 12.57
N ASP A 53 -14.45 24.20 12.78
CA ASP A 53 -13.27 24.95 12.32
C ASP A 53 -12.24 23.95 11.77
N VAL A 54 -12.49 23.48 10.57
CA VAL A 54 -11.62 22.50 9.90
C VAL A 54 -10.40 23.21 9.37
N ALA A 55 -9.23 22.69 9.73
CA ALA A 55 -7.99 23.03 9.06
C ALA A 55 -7.24 21.73 8.72
N MET A 56 -6.83 21.60 7.46
CA MET A 56 -6.01 20.49 6.98
C MET A 56 -4.91 21.01 6.04
N ARG A 57 -3.71 20.47 6.22
CA ARG A 57 -2.62 20.62 5.27
C ARG A 57 -2.11 19.23 4.91
N ALA A 58 -2.46 18.77 3.73
CA ALA A 58 -2.07 17.47 3.21
C ALA A 58 -0.96 17.59 2.17
N ARG A 59 0.04 16.75 2.27
CA ARG A 59 1.20 16.65 1.38
C ARG A 59 1.16 15.28 0.73
N HIS A 60 1.15 15.25 -0.58
CA HIS A 60 0.99 14.04 -1.37
C HIS A 60 2.26 13.75 -2.13
N THR A 61 2.66 12.49 -2.11
CA THR A 61 3.55 11.87 -3.09
C THR A 61 2.77 10.81 -3.88
N ASP A 62 3.43 10.11 -4.82
CA ASP A 62 2.79 9.01 -5.57
C ASP A 62 2.31 7.85 -4.67
N SER A 63 2.91 7.71 -3.48
CA SER A 63 2.76 6.54 -2.61
C SER A 63 2.10 6.83 -1.28
N LEU A 64 2.27 8.05 -0.78
CA LEU A 64 1.91 8.46 0.57
C LEU A 64 1.21 9.81 0.58
N THR A 65 0.36 10.01 1.58
CA THR A 65 -0.14 11.34 1.97
C THR A 65 0.13 11.53 3.46
N VAL A 66 0.67 12.68 3.82
CA VAL A 66 0.86 13.10 5.21
C VAL A 66 0.07 14.37 5.45
N ALA A 67 -0.95 14.29 6.30
CA ALA A 67 -1.84 15.40 6.58
C ALA A 67 -1.86 15.77 8.06
N ASP A 68 -1.67 17.06 8.36
CA ASP A 68 -2.05 17.65 9.65
C ASP A 68 -3.51 18.07 9.53
N ILE A 69 -4.40 17.60 10.42
CA ILE A 69 -5.83 17.84 10.35
C ILE A 69 -6.45 18.09 11.73
N ARG A 70 -7.39 19.03 11.81
CA ARG A 70 -8.26 19.28 12.96
C ARG A 70 -9.65 19.66 12.49
N HIS A 71 -10.65 19.41 13.32
CA HIS A 71 -12.04 19.79 13.04
C HIS A 71 -12.54 20.94 13.92
N GLY A 72 -11.84 21.24 15.03
CA GLY A 72 -12.20 22.33 15.96
C GLY A 72 -13.39 22.00 16.87
N THR A 73 -14.10 20.93 16.61
CA THR A 73 -15.23 20.43 17.39
C THR A 73 -15.27 18.90 17.36
N GLU A 74 -16.10 18.31 18.21
CA GLU A 74 -16.29 16.86 18.23
C GLU A 74 -17.03 16.42 16.96
N VAL A 75 -16.47 15.43 16.26
CA VAL A 75 -17.01 14.91 15.00
C VAL A 75 -16.98 13.39 14.93
N ILE A 76 -17.87 12.83 14.11
CA ILE A 76 -17.82 11.43 13.68
C ILE A 76 -17.57 11.40 12.18
N VAL A 77 -16.50 10.70 11.79
CA VAL A 77 -16.09 10.48 10.40
C VAL A 77 -16.30 9.01 10.05
N ARG A 78 -17.05 8.73 8.98
CA ARG A 78 -17.29 7.36 8.51
C ARG A 78 -16.88 7.23 7.04
N PRO A 79 -15.63 6.81 6.78
CA PRO A 79 -15.14 6.58 5.42
C PRO A 79 -15.66 5.27 4.82
N GLY A 80 -16.25 4.37 5.63
CA GLY A 80 -16.55 3.03 5.17
C GLY A 80 -15.26 2.22 4.92
N ARG A 81 -15.20 1.50 3.81
CA ARG A 81 -13.99 0.78 3.40
C ARG A 81 -13.07 1.69 2.60
N LEU A 82 -11.78 1.68 2.94
CA LEU A 82 -10.78 2.53 2.29
C LEU A 82 -10.32 1.99 0.91
N HIS A 83 -10.52 0.70 0.64
CA HIS A 83 -10.24 -0.04 -0.59
C HIS A 83 -8.76 -0.02 -1.04
N SER A 84 -8.18 1.15 -1.30
CA SER A 84 -6.90 1.30 -1.99
C SER A 84 -5.73 1.74 -1.11
N TYR A 85 -5.96 2.02 0.18
CA TYR A 85 -4.93 2.52 1.07
C TYR A 85 -5.15 2.12 2.53
N TYR A 86 -4.08 2.12 3.31
CA TYR A 86 -4.09 2.07 4.77
C TYR A 86 -4.09 3.49 5.29
N GLU A 87 -4.81 3.73 6.38
CA GLU A 87 -4.80 5.03 7.05
C GLU A 87 -4.29 4.85 8.47
N ILE A 88 -3.26 5.62 8.82
CA ILE A 88 -2.68 5.61 10.16
C ILE A 88 -2.95 6.96 10.79
N ASN A 89 -3.68 6.95 11.88
CA ASN A 89 -4.16 8.12 12.59
C ASN A 89 -3.40 8.30 13.90
N VAL A 90 -2.61 9.37 13.99
CA VAL A 90 -1.76 9.71 15.13
C VAL A 90 -2.29 10.99 15.78
N PRO A 91 -3.07 10.93 16.87
CA PRO A 91 -3.43 12.13 17.61
C PRO A 91 -2.18 12.80 18.18
N LEU A 92 -2.00 14.08 17.86
CA LEU A 92 -0.97 14.94 18.44
C LEU A 92 -1.49 15.64 19.70
N ARG A 93 -2.81 15.82 19.76
CA ARG A 93 -3.58 16.36 20.86
C ARG A 93 -4.98 15.77 20.85
N GLY A 94 -5.64 15.70 22.02
CA GLY A 94 -6.94 15.07 22.15
C GLY A 94 -6.88 13.56 21.94
N TYR A 95 -7.99 12.98 21.53
CA TYR A 95 -8.11 11.54 21.27
C TYR A 95 -9.08 11.25 20.14
N THR A 96 -8.99 10.03 19.59
CA THR A 96 -9.97 9.47 18.67
C THR A 96 -10.39 8.07 19.10
N LEU A 97 -11.69 7.78 19.06
CA LEU A 97 -12.20 6.43 19.16
C LEU A 97 -12.37 5.89 17.75
N SER A 98 -11.50 4.96 17.35
CA SER A 98 -11.44 4.41 15.99
C SER A 98 -11.91 2.96 15.97
N ARG A 99 -12.82 2.65 15.03
CA ARG A 99 -13.27 1.29 14.76
C ARG A 99 -12.81 0.86 13.36
N CYS A 100 -12.29 -0.35 13.27
CA CYS A 100 -11.94 -0.99 12.00
C CYS A 100 -12.37 -2.47 12.05
N GLY A 101 -13.38 -2.84 11.27
CA GLY A 101 -14.03 -4.13 11.35
C GLY A 101 -14.65 -4.38 12.73
N ARG A 102 -14.12 -5.38 13.45
CA ARG A 102 -14.59 -5.75 14.80
C ARG A 102 -13.76 -5.13 15.93
N GLU A 103 -12.61 -4.57 15.60
CA GLU A 103 -11.72 -3.95 16.58
C GLU A 103 -12.08 -2.48 16.79
N GLU A 104 -12.03 -2.03 18.05
CA GLU A 104 -12.21 -0.64 18.42
C GLU A 104 -11.09 -0.24 19.37
N ILE A 105 -10.56 0.96 19.19
CA ILE A 105 -9.46 1.48 19.99
C ILE A 105 -9.61 2.97 20.23
N GLU A 106 -9.27 3.40 21.43
CA GLU A 106 -8.99 4.80 21.73
C GLU A 106 -7.52 5.10 21.41
N SER A 107 -7.29 6.04 20.51
CA SER A 107 -5.97 6.55 20.14
C SER A 107 -5.73 7.90 20.82
N ALA A 108 -4.50 8.11 21.25
CA ALA A 108 -4.00 9.28 21.96
C ALA A 108 -2.56 9.57 21.49
N PRO A 109 -1.87 10.60 22.01
CA PRO A 109 -0.49 10.90 21.54
C PRO A 109 0.55 9.79 21.69
N ASP A 110 0.28 8.76 22.48
CA ASP A 110 1.14 7.58 22.67
C ASP A 110 0.68 6.34 21.90
N ARG A 111 -0.51 6.39 21.28
CA ARG A 111 -1.14 5.27 20.58
C ARG A 111 -1.88 5.73 19.33
N ALA A 112 -1.47 5.26 18.17
CA ALA A 112 -2.12 5.50 16.90
C ALA A 112 -3.16 4.41 16.57
N ALA A 113 -4.04 4.71 15.62
CA ALA A 113 -4.94 3.71 15.00
C ALA A 113 -4.48 3.43 13.57
N VAL A 114 -4.51 2.14 13.16
CA VAL A 114 -4.26 1.71 11.78
C VAL A 114 -5.55 1.13 11.19
N LEU A 115 -6.06 1.77 10.15
CA LEU A 115 -7.27 1.33 9.45
C LEU A 115 -6.87 0.54 8.20
N THR A 116 -7.41 -0.67 8.10
CA THR A 116 -7.13 -1.61 6.99
C THR A 116 -8.11 -1.38 5.83
N PRO A 117 -7.65 -1.43 4.56
CA PRO A 117 -8.47 -1.13 3.37
C PRO A 117 -9.74 -1.95 3.21
N THR A 118 -9.73 -3.19 3.69
CA THR A 118 -10.79 -4.18 3.47
C THR A 118 -11.91 -4.13 4.50
N GLU A 119 -11.70 -3.42 5.60
CA GLU A 119 -12.64 -3.36 6.72
C GLU A 119 -13.45 -2.06 6.73
N GLU A 120 -14.69 -2.14 7.24
CA GLU A 120 -15.51 -0.96 7.52
C GLU A 120 -14.88 -0.15 8.66
N SER A 121 -14.75 1.15 8.47
CA SER A 121 -14.09 2.03 9.42
C SER A 121 -14.95 3.22 9.83
N SER A 122 -14.79 3.65 11.09
CA SER A 122 -15.37 4.88 11.61
C SER A 122 -14.49 5.45 12.71
N MET A 123 -14.54 6.76 12.89
CA MET A 123 -13.73 7.48 13.89
C MET A 123 -14.59 8.54 14.57
N ARG A 124 -14.50 8.63 15.89
CA ARG A 124 -15.04 9.76 16.68
C ARG A 124 -13.87 10.54 17.25
N TRP A 125 -13.80 11.82 16.94
CA TRP A 125 -12.72 12.72 17.32
C TRP A 125 -13.16 13.62 18.46
N SER A 126 -12.32 13.77 19.49
CA SER A 126 -12.57 14.80 20.53
C SER A 126 -12.49 16.20 19.92
N GLY A 127 -13.19 17.17 20.53
CA GLY A 127 -13.29 18.52 19.96
C GLY A 127 -11.95 19.27 19.87
N ASP A 128 -10.97 18.89 20.69
CA ASP A 128 -9.63 19.45 20.71
C ASP A 128 -8.62 18.60 19.92
N CYS A 129 -9.08 17.56 19.24
CA CYS A 129 -8.19 16.64 18.53
C CYS A 129 -7.47 17.33 17.37
N VAL A 130 -6.15 17.21 17.38
CA VAL A 130 -5.25 17.53 16.28
C VAL A 130 -4.54 16.25 15.89
N GLN A 131 -4.58 15.88 14.63
CA GLN A 131 -4.11 14.58 14.19
C GLN A 131 -3.15 14.68 13.01
N LEU A 132 -2.13 13.85 13.05
CA LEU A 132 -1.31 13.51 11.89
C LEU A 132 -1.94 12.27 11.24
N ALA A 133 -2.56 12.43 10.07
CA ALA A 133 -3.13 11.35 9.30
C ALA A 133 -2.17 10.94 8.17
N VAL A 134 -1.82 9.67 8.11
CA VAL A 134 -0.90 9.11 7.10
C VAL A 134 -1.65 8.10 6.26
N LYS A 135 -1.80 8.41 4.96
CA LYS A 135 -2.37 7.50 3.97
C LYS A 135 -1.24 6.80 3.24
N VAL A 136 -1.24 5.48 3.23
CA VAL A 136 -0.24 4.64 2.57
C VAL A 136 -0.93 3.79 1.51
N SER A 137 -0.54 3.93 0.25
CA SER A 137 -1.10 3.15 -0.86
C SER A 137 -0.95 1.65 -0.59
N ARG A 138 -2.05 0.89 -0.72
CA ARG A 138 -2.04 -0.57 -0.61
C ARG A 138 -1.03 -1.20 -1.57
N ALA A 139 -0.97 -0.71 -2.80
CA ALA A 139 -0.03 -1.22 -3.80
C ALA A 139 1.44 -1.07 -3.37
N VAL A 140 1.78 -0.03 -2.60
CA VAL A 140 3.14 0.15 -2.08
C VAL A 140 3.42 -0.82 -0.94
N VAL A 141 2.47 -1.01 -0.02
CA VAL A 141 2.59 -1.99 1.06
C VAL A 141 2.75 -3.40 0.48
N ASP A 142 1.90 -3.78 -0.48
CA ASP A 142 1.94 -5.10 -1.13
C ASP A 142 3.29 -5.33 -1.83
N ARG A 143 3.82 -4.35 -2.60
CA ARG A 143 5.15 -4.44 -3.23
C ARG A 143 6.29 -4.54 -2.22
N THR A 144 6.20 -3.80 -1.10
CA THR A 144 7.25 -3.85 -0.07
C THR A 144 7.27 -5.23 0.60
N VAL A 145 6.09 -5.80 0.90
CA VAL A 145 5.98 -7.17 1.42
C VAL A 145 6.48 -8.18 0.40
N GLU A 146 6.10 -8.07 -0.88
CA GLU A 146 6.59 -8.91 -1.97
C GLU A 146 8.11 -8.87 -2.06
N SER A 147 8.71 -7.69 -2.05
CA SER A 147 10.16 -7.51 -2.07
C SER A 147 10.84 -8.17 -0.87
N ALA A 148 10.27 -8.01 0.34
CA ALA A 148 10.81 -8.59 1.56
C ALA A 148 10.65 -10.11 1.61
N LEU A 149 9.53 -10.64 1.11
CA LEU A 149 9.24 -12.07 1.05
C LEU A 149 9.88 -12.76 -0.16
N GLY A 150 10.07 -12.02 -1.26
CA GLY A 150 10.54 -12.51 -2.56
C GLY A 150 9.48 -13.30 -3.33
N TYR A 151 8.20 -13.12 -2.99
CA TYR A 151 7.04 -13.63 -3.70
C TYR A 151 5.81 -12.77 -3.35
N PRO A 152 4.81 -12.65 -4.25
CA PRO A 152 3.59 -11.91 -4.00
C PRO A 152 2.83 -12.48 -2.79
N PRO A 153 2.34 -11.65 -1.86
CA PRO A 153 1.55 -12.11 -0.74
C PRO A 153 0.22 -12.71 -1.21
N GLU A 154 -0.25 -13.78 -0.56
CA GLU A 154 -1.51 -14.46 -0.91
C GLU A 154 -2.75 -13.69 -0.46
N GLU A 155 -2.59 -12.90 0.56
CA GLU A 155 -3.63 -12.11 1.19
C GLU A 155 -3.16 -10.68 1.42
N ALA A 156 -4.08 -9.75 1.60
CA ALA A 156 -3.77 -8.38 1.97
C ALA A 156 -3.09 -8.34 3.34
N VAL A 157 -2.26 -7.33 3.57
CA VAL A 157 -1.72 -7.07 4.90
C VAL A 157 -2.86 -6.63 5.83
N HIS A 158 -3.05 -7.33 6.93
CA HIS A 158 -3.97 -6.97 8.00
C HIS A 158 -3.18 -6.57 9.23
N PHE A 159 -3.20 -5.30 9.55
CA PHE A 159 -2.61 -4.79 10.78
C PHE A 159 -3.59 -4.89 11.95
N SER A 160 -3.09 -5.11 13.18
CA SER A 160 -3.83 -4.80 14.39
C SER A 160 -4.18 -3.32 14.41
N VAL A 161 -5.38 -2.97 14.87
CA VAL A 161 -5.86 -1.57 14.81
C VAL A 161 -5.04 -0.65 15.71
N GLY A 162 -4.68 -1.11 16.91
CA GLY A 162 -3.88 -0.32 17.85
C GLY A 162 -2.39 -0.36 17.54
N PHE A 163 -1.79 0.82 17.35
CA PHE A 163 -0.36 0.99 17.12
C PHE A 163 0.29 1.74 18.29
N ASP A 164 1.09 1.02 19.07
CA ASP A 164 1.88 1.61 20.17
C ASP A 164 3.03 2.45 19.60
N ILE A 165 2.88 3.77 19.69
CA ILE A 165 3.91 4.72 19.28
C ILE A 165 4.71 5.29 20.46
N SER A 166 4.49 4.77 21.68
CA SER A 166 5.30 5.07 22.87
C SER A 166 6.56 4.23 22.95
N ASN A 167 6.59 3.06 22.30
CA ASN A 167 7.77 2.20 22.23
C ASN A 167 8.81 2.69 21.20
N ARG A 168 10.01 2.10 21.21
CA ARG A 168 11.11 2.52 20.31
C ARG A 168 10.77 2.36 18.80
N PRO A 169 10.25 1.22 18.32
CA PRO A 169 9.86 1.07 16.92
C PRO A 169 8.80 2.08 16.48
N GLY A 170 7.73 2.24 17.25
CA GLY A 170 6.65 3.19 16.93
C GLY A 170 7.14 4.64 16.90
N ARG A 171 7.96 5.06 17.90
CA ARG A 171 8.58 6.39 17.86
C ARG A 171 9.48 6.62 16.65
N ASN A 172 10.20 5.59 16.21
CA ASN A 172 11.05 5.71 15.01
C ASN A 172 10.18 5.88 13.77
N TRP A 173 9.06 5.16 13.67
CA TRP A 173 8.10 5.33 12.58
C TRP A 173 7.55 6.76 12.53
N VAL A 174 7.09 7.30 13.65
CA VAL A 174 6.60 8.70 13.71
C VAL A 174 7.69 9.68 13.25
N ARG A 175 8.93 9.50 13.69
CA ARG A 175 10.07 10.34 13.24
C ARG A 175 10.30 10.26 11.74
N ALA A 176 10.20 9.07 11.15
CA ALA A 176 10.33 8.90 9.70
C ALA A 176 9.22 9.63 8.93
N VAL A 177 7.97 9.58 9.42
CA VAL A 177 6.84 10.33 8.85
C VAL A 177 7.07 11.84 8.94
N LEU A 178 7.51 12.33 10.09
CA LEU A 178 7.80 13.76 10.27
C LEU A 178 8.96 14.22 9.39
N LEU A 179 10.01 13.40 9.24
CA LEU A 179 11.13 13.70 8.34
C LEU A 179 10.68 13.74 6.88
N LEU A 180 9.81 12.81 6.44
CA LEU A 180 9.22 12.85 5.11
C LEU A 180 8.38 14.12 4.90
N ARG A 181 7.52 14.47 5.88
CA ARG A 181 6.73 15.71 5.86
C ARG A 181 7.61 16.95 5.67
N ASP A 182 8.65 17.08 6.49
CA ASP A 182 9.56 18.22 6.48
C ASP A 182 10.39 18.27 5.17
N ALA A 183 10.74 17.10 4.61
CA ALA A 183 11.41 17.01 3.31
C ALA A 183 10.50 17.48 2.17
N ILE A 184 9.21 17.13 2.19
CA ILE A 184 8.23 17.64 1.22
C ILE A 184 8.06 19.15 1.37
N ASP A 185 7.90 19.66 2.59
CA ASP A 185 7.74 21.10 2.86
C ASP A 185 8.97 21.93 2.46
N SER A 186 10.15 21.32 2.40
CA SER A 186 11.40 21.95 1.95
C SER A 186 11.73 21.74 0.46
N ASP A 187 10.79 21.20 -0.33
CA ASP A 187 10.96 20.92 -1.77
C ASP A 187 12.17 20.01 -2.06
N ALA A 188 12.35 18.97 -1.21
CA ALA A 188 13.44 18.04 -1.35
C ALA A 188 13.33 17.25 -2.66
N PRO A 189 14.45 16.92 -3.34
CA PRO A 189 14.42 16.15 -4.58
C PRO A 189 14.02 14.69 -4.36
N ASP A 190 13.56 14.03 -5.42
CA ASP A 190 13.16 12.60 -5.43
C ASP A 190 14.23 11.68 -4.84
N LEU A 191 15.50 12.02 -4.99
CA LEU A 191 16.63 11.29 -4.39
C LEU A 191 16.51 11.17 -2.86
N ILE A 192 15.88 12.14 -2.21
CA ILE A 192 15.62 12.15 -0.75
C ILE A 192 14.22 11.60 -0.45
N LEU A 193 13.19 11.98 -1.23
CA LEU A 193 11.80 11.62 -0.93
C LEU A 193 11.56 10.11 -1.03
N ARG A 194 12.05 9.45 -2.10
CA ARG A 194 11.84 8.00 -2.29
C ARG A 194 12.40 7.13 -1.17
N PRO A 195 13.66 7.29 -0.74
CA PRO A 195 14.17 6.53 0.41
C PRO A 195 13.39 6.79 1.70
N LEU A 196 12.86 8.00 1.90
CA LEU A 196 12.03 8.31 3.07
C LEU A 196 10.67 7.63 2.99
N GLU A 197 10.03 7.58 1.83
CA GLU A 197 8.80 6.82 1.62
C GLU A 197 9.02 5.32 1.92
N GLU A 198 10.07 4.73 1.36
CA GLU A 198 10.44 3.34 1.60
C GLU A 198 10.71 3.08 3.09
N LEU A 199 11.37 4.01 3.76
CA LEU A 199 11.64 3.94 5.20
C LEU A 199 10.33 3.97 6.01
N VAL A 200 9.38 4.86 5.69
CA VAL A 200 8.08 4.95 6.36
C VAL A 200 7.30 3.64 6.22
N VAL A 201 7.23 3.07 5.01
CA VAL A 201 6.52 1.82 4.76
C VAL A 201 7.21 0.63 5.43
N GLY A 202 8.53 0.52 5.30
CA GLY A 202 9.31 -0.55 5.90
C GLY A 202 9.24 -0.54 7.43
N GLN A 203 9.30 0.64 8.04
CA GLN A 203 9.14 0.77 9.50
C GLN A 203 7.71 0.48 9.96
N LEU A 204 6.66 0.85 9.21
CA LEU A 204 5.29 0.45 9.52
C LEU A 204 5.16 -1.07 9.57
N LEU A 205 5.62 -1.76 8.54
CA LEU A 205 5.55 -3.22 8.41
C LEU A 205 6.33 -3.97 9.51
N THR A 206 7.39 -3.35 10.07
CA THR A 206 8.22 -3.97 11.11
C THR A 206 7.80 -3.58 12.52
N ALA A 207 7.22 -2.38 12.71
CA ALA A 207 6.83 -1.87 14.01
C ALA A 207 5.40 -2.24 14.41
N GLN A 208 4.48 -2.33 13.42
CA GLN A 208 3.08 -2.63 13.66
C GLN A 208 2.77 -4.11 13.43
N PRO A 209 2.21 -4.83 14.42
CA PRO A 209 1.82 -6.22 14.25
C PRO A 209 0.83 -6.43 13.10
N SER A 210 1.09 -7.44 12.29
CA SER A 210 0.26 -7.83 11.15
C SER A 210 0.27 -9.34 10.94
N ASN A 211 -0.60 -9.84 10.05
CA ASN A 211 -0.58 -11.24 9.61
C ASN A 211 0.74 -11.64 8.93
N PHE A 212 1.64 -10.70 8.61
CA PHE A 212 2.96 -10.94 8.04
C PHE A 212 4.12 -10.74 9.03
N SER A 213 3.88 -10.24 10.25
CA SER A 213 4.95 -9.90 11.21
C SER A 213 5.93 -11.06 11.45
N GLY A 214 5.42 -12.27 11.67
CA GLY A 214 6.26 -13.45 11.88
C GLY A 214 7.14 -13.81 10.67
N ARG A 215 6.71 -13.44 9.45
CA ARG A 215 7.46 -13.67 8.20
C ARG A 215 8.46 -12.53 7.92
N LEU A 216 8.16 -11.31 8.38
CA LEU A 216 8.98 -10.11 8.15
C LEU A 216 10.06 -9.92 9.23
N THR A 217 9.77 -10.31 10.48
CA THR A 217 10.66 -10.14 11.63
C THR A 217 11.23 -11.45 12.16
N GLY A 218 10.81 -12.58 11.61
CA GLY A 218 11.30 -13.90 11.99
C GLY A 218 12.79 -14.04 11.75
N ASP A 219 13.39 -14.94 12.55
CA ASP A 219 14.79 -15.37 12.55
C ASP A 219 15.42 -15.33 11.15
N PRO A 220 16.71 -14.98 11.03
CA PRO A 220 17.35 -14.86 9.73
C PRO A 220 17.01 -16.11 8.91
N ARG A 221 16.21 -15.92 7.86
CA ARG A 221 15.84 -17.01 6.96
C ARG A 221 17.11 -17.78 6.65
N PRO A 222 17.07 -19.10 6.69
CA PRO A 222 18.18 -19.85 6.14
C PRO A 222 18.43 -19.24 4.75
N VAL A 223 19.65 -18.73 4.55
CA VAL A 223 20.05 -18.04 3.32
C VAL A 223 19.51 -18.88 2.18
N ARG A 224 18.57 -18.32 1.39
CA ARG A 224 17.96 -19.09 0.30
C ARG A 224 19.06 -19.73 -0.50
N PRO A 225 19.02 -21.05 -0.72
CA PRO A 225 20.06 -21.69 -1.50
C PRO A 225 20.19 -20.93 -2.84
N ARG A 226 21.39 -20.54 -3.23
CA ARG A 226 21.63 -19.83 -4.51
C ARG A 226 20.94 -20.51 -5.70
N ARG A 227 20.74 -21.83 -5.60
CA ARG A 227 20.01 -22.64 -6.58
C ARG A 227 18.53 -22.29 -6.65
N LEU A 228 17.89 -22.07 -5.51
CA LEU A 228 16.48 -21.65 -5.44
C LEU A 228 16.31 -20.22 -5.99
N SER A 229 17.19 -19.29 -5.58
CA SER A 229 17.15 -17.90 -6.08
C SER A 229 17.23 -17.85 -7.60
N ARG A 230 18.14 -18.60 -8.24
CA ARG A 230 18.25 -18.68 -9.69
C ARG A 230 16.95 -19.13 -10.39
N VAL A 231 16.23 -20.08 -9.79
CA VAL A 231 14.95 -20.56 -10.35
C VAL A 231 13.87 -19.50 -10.22
N LEU A 232 13.83 -18.81 -9.09
CA LEU A 232 12.88 -17.72 -8.86
C LEU A 232 13.15 -16.57 -9.83
N ASP A 233 14.40 -16.11 -9.95
CA ASP A 233 14.82 -15.06 -10.89
C ASP A 233 14.45 -15.41 -12.34
N LEU A 234 14.62 -16.67 -12.73
CA LEU A 234 14.24 -17.14 -14.05
C LEU A 234 12.73 -17.10 -14.29
N ILE A 235 11.92 -17.58 -13.32
CA ILE A 235 10.46 -17.55 -13.42
C ILE A 235 9.95 -16.11 -13.46
N ASP A 236 10.51 -15.22 -12.65
CA ASP A 236 10.10 -13.82 -12.54
C ASP A 236 10.49 -13.02 -13.79
N ALA A 237 11.64 -13.33 -14.40
CA ALA A 237 12.12 -12.70 -15.64
C ALA A 237 11.29 -13.11 -16.87
N ASP A 238 10.93 -14.38 -16.99
CA ASP A 238 10.16 -14.89 -18.13
C ASP A 238 9.11 -15.93 -17.72
N PRO A 239 8.02 -15.49 -17.07
CA PRO A 239 6.96 -16.39 -16.63
C PRO A 239 6.11 -16.94 -17.76
N ALA A 240 6.12 -16.33 -18.96
CA ALA A 240 5.32 -16.76 -20.11
C ALA A 240 5.86 -18.06 -20.73
N THR A 241 7.18 -18.24 -20.70
CA THR A 241 7.85 -19.44 -21.24
C THR A 241 7.33 -20.73 -20.56
N PRO A 242 7.15 -21.83 -21.33
CA PRO A 242 6.74 -23.11 -20.77
C PRO A 242 7.83 -23.73 -19.88
N HIS A 243 7.80 -23.44 -18.59
CA HIS A 243 8.68 -24.07 -17.62
C HIS A 243 8.12 -25.44 -17.18
N THR A 244 9.00 -26.42 -17.05
CA THR A 244 8.69 -27.72 -16.42
C THR A 244 9.47 -27.87 -15.14
N VAL A 245 8.97 -28.65 -14.18
CA VAL A 245 9.70 -28.88 -12.91
C VAL A 245 11.07 -29.51 -13.17
N ALA A 246 11.16 -30.39 -14.15
CA ALA A 246 12.44 -31.02 -14.55
C ALA A 246 13.42 -30.00 -15.16
N GLY A 247 12.94 -29.10 -16.03
CA GLY A 247 13.75 -28.02 -16.59
C GLY A 247 14.28 -27.07 -15.51
N LEU A 248 13.39 -26.65 -14.58
CA LEU A 248 13.76 -25.79 -13.45
C LEU A 248 14.78 -26.47 -12.52
N ALA A 249 14.62 -27.79 -12.26
CA ALA A 249 15.55 -28.57 -11.47
C ALA A 249 16.94 -28.68 -12.14
N SER A 250 16.98 -28.87 -13.47
CA SER A 250 18.20 -28.87 -14.25
C SER A 250 18.96 -27.54 -14.17
N ILE A 251 18.24 -26.40 -14.30
CA ILE A 251 18.83 -25.05 -14.17
C ILE A 251 19.35 -24.81 -12.76
N ALA A 252 18.65 -25.30 -11.75
CA ALA A 252 19.09 -25.25 -10.36
C ALA A 252 20.29 -26.18 -10.07
N GLY A 253 20.66 -27.07 -10.98
CA GLY A 253 21.68 -28.10 -10.73
C GLY A 253 21.31 -29.03 -9.59
N THR A 254 20.03 -29.47 -9.52
CA THR A 254 19.50 -30.30 -8.44
C THR A 254 18.46 -31.29 -8.95
N SER A 255 18.04 -32.25 -8.10
CA SER A 255 16.95 -33.15 -8.44
C SER A 255 15.58 -32.47 -8.32
N VAL A 256 14.58 -32.99 -9.05
CA VAL A 256 13.17 -32.52 -8.95
C VAL A 256 12.69 -32.58 -7.49
N ARG A 257 12.99 -33.65 -6.78
CA ARG A 257 12.60 -33.84 -5.37
C ARG A 257 13.23 -32.77 -4.48
N SER A 258 14.52 -32.49 -4.65
CA SER A 258 15.24 -31.47 -3.86
C SER A 258 14.73 -30.05 -4.18
N LEU A 259 14.39 -29.77 -5.45
CA LEU A 259 13.79 -28.49 -5.83
C LEU A 259 12.42 -28.32 -5.18
N GLN A 260 11.56 -29.34 -5.27
CA GLN A 260 10.23 -29.31 -4.63
C GLN A 260 10.32 -29.14 -3.12
N ALA A 261 11.25 -29.85 -2.45
CA ALA A 261 11.50 -29.68 -1.01
C ALA A 261 11.94 -28.25 -0.68
N SER A 262 12.87 -27.66 -1.45
CA SER A 262 13.31 -26.27 -1.25
C SER A 262 12.18 -25.26 -1.46
N PHE A 263 11.34 -25.44 -2.47
CA PHE A 263 10.16 -24.60 -2.68
C PHE A 263 9.16 -24.71 -1.51
N SER A 264 8.87 -25.94 -1.06
CA SER A 264 7.98 -26.19 0.08
C SER A 264 8.53 -25.58 1.38
N GLU A 265 9.82 -25.79 1.65
CA GLU A 265 10.49 -25.32 2.88
C GLU A 265 10.59 -23.79 2.94
N HIS A 266 10.97 -23.14 1.83
CA HIS A 266 11.25 -21.71 1.84
C HIS A 266 10.07 -20.83 1.41
N LEU A 267 9.08 -21.38 0.69
CA LEU A 267 7.98 -20.64 0.09
C LEU A 267 6.59 -21.21 0.46
N GLY A 268 6.52 -22.42 1.01
CA GLY A 268 5.24 -23.11 1.26
C GLY A 268 4.50 -23.52 -0.01
N LEU A 269 5.14 -23.44 -1.18
CA LEU A 269 4.55 -23.66 -2.50
C LEU A 269 5.34 -24.72 -3.27
N THR A 270 4.72 -25.31 -4.30
CA THR A 270 5.45 -26.04 -5.32
C THR A 270 5.99 -25.08 -6.41
N PRO A 271 7.04 -25.47 -7.19
CA PRO A 271 7.55 -24.65 -8.29
C PRO A 271 6.47 -24.22 -9.30
N MET A 272 5.53 -25.12 -9.62
CA MET A 272 4.45 -24.84 -10.56
C MET A 272 3.34 -23.96 -9.98
N GLN A 273 3.09 -24.03 -8.66
CA GLN A 273 2.20 -23.09 -7.97
C GLN A 273 2.80 -21.69 -7.97
N TYR A 274 4.11 -21.57 -7.71
CA TYR A 274 4.80 -20.28 -7.79
C TYR A 274 4.71 -19.68 -9.21
N LEU A 275 5.06 -20.45 -10.25
CA LEU A 275 4.94 -20.02 -11.65
C LEU A 275 3.51 -19.56 -11.99
N ARG A 276 2.51 -20.35 -11.61
CA ARG A 276 1.09 -19.99 -11.85
C ARG A 276 0.73 -18.67 -11.19
N ARG A 277 1.23 -18.41 -10.01
CA ARG A 277 0.99 -17.20 -9.24
C ARG A 277 1.60 -15.98 -9.90
N VAL A 278 2.87 -16.06 -10.33
CA VAL A 278 3.54 -14.99 -11.09
C VAL A 278 2.79 -14.68 -12.37
N ARG A 279 2.35 -15.70 -13.12
CA ARG A 279 1.53 -15.55 -14.33
C ARG A 279 0.20 -14.85 -14.07
N LEU A 280 -0.48 -15.19 -12.97
CA LEU A 280 -1.73 -14.53 -12.56
C LEU A 280 -1.50 -13.05 -12.24
N ALA A 281 -0.42 -12.72 -11.55
CA ALA A 281 -0.07 -11.34 -11.21
C ALA A 281 0.22 -10.51 -12.48
N ARG A 282 0.97 -11.05 -13.43
CA ARG A 282 1.23 -10.39 -14.73
C ARG A 282 -0.04 -10.21 -15.56
N ALA A 283 -0.89 -11.24 -15.61
CA ALA A 283 -2.18 -11.16 -16.30
C ALA A 283 -3.10 -10.12 -15.66
N HIS A 284 -3.08 -9.98 -14.33
CA HIS A 284 -3.83 -8.95 -13.61
C HIS A 284 -3.35 -7.54 -13.98
N GLN A 285 -2.03 -7.33 -14.04
CA GLN A 285 -1.46 -6.04 -14.47
C GLN A 285 -1.90 -5.68 -15.90
N ASP A 286 -1.85 -6.64 -16.83
CA ASP A 286 -2.29 -6.43 -18.21
C ASP A 286 -3.81 -6.12 -18.31
N LEU A 287 -4.64 -6.80 -17.48
CA LEU A 287 -6.09 -6.55 -17.43
C LEU A 287 -6.42 -5.16 -16.90
N LEU A 288 -5.66 -4.66 -15.92
CA LEU A 288 -5.81 -3.30 -15.38
C LEU A 288 -5.29 -2.22 -16.34
N ALA A 289 -4.28 -2.54 -17.14
CA ALA A 289 -3.69 -1.61 -18.10
C ALA A 289 -4.43 -1.55 -19.44
N ALA A 290 -5.34 -2.51 -19.69
CA ALA A 290 -6.10 -2.56 -20.94
C ALA A 290 -7.13 -1.41 -21.03
N THR A 291 -7.19 -0.78 -22.20
CA THR A 291 -8.13 0.31 -22.45
C THR A 291 -9.23 -0.14 -23.44
N PRO A 292 -10.46 0.39 -23.32
CA PRO A 292 -11.51 0.08 -24.27
C PRO A 292 -11.12 0.40 -25.71
N GLY A 293 -11.13 -0.61 -26.58
CA GLY A 293 -10.79 -0.45 -28.00
C GLY A 293 -9.36 -0.85 -28.39
N ASP A 294 -8.48 -1.24 -27.46
CA ASP A 294 -7.13 -1.71 -27.75
C ASP A 294 -7.04 -3.15 -28.30
N GLY A 295 -8.21 -3.79 -28.47
CA GLY A 295 -8.31 -5.16 -28.99
C GLY A 295 -7.87 -6.25 -28.02
N GLN A 296 -7.56 -5.91 -26.77
CA GLN A 296 -7.21 -6.91 -25.75
C GLN A 296 -8.43 -7.70 -25.28
N SER A 297 -8.25 -8.97 -25.07
CA SER A 297 -9.28 -9.86 -24.55
C SER A 297 -8.75 -10.68 -23.38
N VAL A 298 -9.65 -11.10 -22.49
CA VAL A 298 -9.32 -12.02 -21.38
C VAL A 298 -8.60 -13.27 -21.86
N ALA A 299 -9.03 -13.82 -23.01
CA ALA A 299 -8.42 -15.00 -23.60
C ALA A 299 -7.00 -14.70 -24.12
N GLY A 300 -6.81 -13.58 -24.82
CA GLY A 300 -5.51 -13.15 -25.34
C GLY A 300 -4.49 -12.93 -24.22
N ILE A 301 -4.89 -12.25 -23.14
CA ILE A 301 -4.06 -12.02 -21.97
C ILE A 301 -3.74 -13.36 -21.27
N ALA A 302 -4.72 -14.24 -21.08
CA ALA A 302 -4.49 -15.56 -20.49
C ALA A 302 -3.48 -16.37 -21.30
N TYR A 303 -3.60 -16.43 -22.64
CA TYR A 303 -2.67 -17.15 -23.50
C TYR A 303 -1.27 -16.53 -23.49
N ARG A 304 -1.15 -15.19 -23.49
CA ARG A 304 0.13 -14.48 -23.41
C ARG A 304 0.91 -14.92 -22.18
N TRP A 305 0.24 -15.08 -21.04
CA TRP A 305 0.86 -15.49 -19.78
C TRP A 305 0.87 -17.01 -19.57
N GLY A 306 0.73 -17.78 -20.64
CA GLY A 306 0.94 -19.24 -20.64
C GLY A 306 -0.18 -20.06 -19.97
N PHE A 307 -1.41 -19.52 -19.89
CA PHE A 307 -2.58 -20.30 -19.50
C PHE A 307 -3.21 -20.95 -20.73
N GLY A 308 -3.06 -22.25 -20.87
CA GLY A 308 -3.62 -23.00 -22.00
C GLY A 308 -5.14 -23.23 -21.96
N HIS A 309 -5.84 -22.84 -20.88
CA HIS A 309 -7.26 -23.11 -20.70
C HIS A 309 -7.96 -21.93 -19.99
N VAL A 310 -8.64 -21.09 -20.76
CA VAL A 310 -9.27 -19.86 -20.28
C VAL A 310 -10.27 -20.05 -19.13
N PRO A 311 -11.16 -21.06 -19.09
CA PRO A 311 -12.03 -21.30 -17.96
C PRO A 311 -11.28 -21.60 -16.65
N ARG A 312 -10.18 -22.36 -16.71
CA ARG A 312 -9.33 -22.65 -15.53
C ARG A 312 -8.58 -21.39 -15.06
N PHE A 313 -8.14 -20.54 -16.00
CA PHE A 313 -7.58 -19.23 -15.68
C PHE A 313 -8.62 -18.36 -14.98
N ALA A 314 -9.83 -18.23 -15.53
CA ALA A 314 -10.88 -17.40 -14.96
C ALA A 314 -11.30 -17.86 -13.55
N ALA A 315 -11.36 -19.17 -13.31
CA ALA A 315 -11.63 -19.73 -11.99
C ALA A 315 -10.52 -19.39 -10.99
N ALA A 316 -9.25 -19.62 -11.35
CA ALA A 316 -8.10 -19.30 -10.52
C ALA A 316 -7.94 -17.79 -10.27
N TYR A 317 -8.23 -16.98 -11.27
CA TYR A 317 -8.22 -15.53 -11.16
C TYR A 317 -9.27 -15.04 -10.17
N ARG A 318 -10.52 -15.53 -10.28
CA ARG A 318 -11.60 -15.18 -9.35
C ARG A 318 -11.31 -15.65 -7.92
N GLU A 319 -10.76 -16.84 -7.75
CA GLU A 319 -10.33 -17.36 -6.45
C GLU A 319 -9.30 -16.43 -5.80
N HIS A 320 -8.36 -15.90 -6.59
CA HIS A 320 -7.25 -15.08 -6.12
C HIS A 320 -7.61 -13.59 -5.92
N TYR A 321 -8.40 -12.99 -6.83
CA TYR A 321 -8.73 -11.56 -6.84
C TYR A 321 -10.17 -11.24 -6.44
N GLY A 322 -11.00 -12.24 -6.11
CA GLY A 322 -12.38 -12.06 -5.67
C GLY A 322 -13.37 -11.71 -6.78
N GLN A 323 -12.90 -11.40 -8.00
CA GLN A 323 -13.72 -11.01 -9.14
C GLN A 323 -13.25 -11.69 -10.44
N PRO A 324 -14.14 -11.90 -11.42
CA PRO A 324 -13.74 -12.50 -12.70
C PRO A 324 -12.84 -11.55 -13.52
N PRO A 325 -11.90 -12.08 -14.36
CA PRO A 325 -11.00 -11.26 -15.16
C PRO A 325 -11.72 -10.35 -16.16
N SER A 326 -12.92 -10.73 -16.59
CA SER A 326 -13.75 -9.89 -17.47
C SER A 326 -14.29 -8.63 -16.79
N GLN A 327 -14.42 -8.64 -15.48
CA GLN A 327 -14.81 -7.47 -14.70
C GLN A 327 -13.61 -6.51 -14.58
N THR A 328 -12.43 -7.04 -14.27
CA THR A 328 -11.18 -6.24 -14.20
C THR A 328 -10.85 -5.59 -15.54
N LEU A 329 -11.10 -6.28 -16.68
CA LEU A 329 -10.86 -5.74 -18.03
C LEU A 329 -11.80 -4.58 -18.38
N ARG A 330 -12.94 -4.41 -17.70
CA ARG A 330 -13.94 -3.37 -17.98
C ARG A 330 -13.87 -2.19 -17.01
N SER A 331 -13.11 -2.33 -15.92
CA SER A 331 -12.94 -1.30 -14.90
C SER A 331 -11.86 -0.30 -15.29
#